data_e9825d6623c5fa3608e1e86ce307a2aa
#
_entry.id   e9825d6623c5fa3608e1e86ce307a2aa
#
_cell.length_a   1.000
_cell.length_b   1.000
_cell.length_c   1.000
_cell.angle_alpha   90.00
_cell.angle_beta   90.00
_cell.angle_gamma   90.00
#
_symmetry.space_group_name_H-M   'P 1'
#
loop_
_entity.id
_entity.type
_entity.pdbx_description
1 polymer ?
#
loop_
_entity_poly.entity_id
_entity_poly.type
_entity_poly.pdbx_seq_one_letter_code
_entity_poly.pdbx_strand_id
1 'polypeptide(L)'
;QSMKICKFYVKGKCTQENCKFVHKDNICRNYFLQAKCKHGDKCKFDHSYKIRKHPKNTTDFKPNHKRCSMNIEIADGNQEKYNKDIYKNDVIIVKNMMQQEENYMYYNQLLKEIEACGIPEDELMKLWHGDTHLIADDKLDWKEKVPTFEKIIKRIEEYFGMVVKSTRFNHYKDTNAWKPFHHDAAAFKPEIAKYQNMTVAISFGVTRDTAFEFNDNKVTLSIPQHDGDVYTFSENVNIEWKHGILQVSPENYEEKGRLSIIAWGFVEQK
;
A
#
# COMPACT_ATOMS: atom_id res chain seq x y z
N GLN A 1 14.74 -14.80 34.86
CA GLN A 1 14.77 -15.56 33.59
C GLN A 1 14.67 -17.04 33.93
N SER A 2 13.58 -17.72 33.51
CA SER A 2 13.43 -19.16 33.74
C SER A 2 14.48 -19.92 32.92
N MET A 3 15.42 -20.54 33.58
CA MET A 3 16.46 -21.36 32.94
C MET A 3 15.83 -22.55 32.21
N LYS A 4 16.08 -22.67 30.91
CA LYS A 4 15.51 -23.76 30.08
C LYS A 4 16.35 -25.03 30.28
N ILE A 5 15.66 -26.15 30.51
CA ILE A 5 16.31 -27.47 30.66
C ILE A 5 16.70 -28.05 29.29
N CYS A 6 17.87 -28.66 29.23
CA CYS A 6 18.38 -29.27 28.01
C CYS A 6 17.61 -30.55 27.66
N LYS A 7 16.85 -30.52 26.57
CA LYS A 7 16.11 -31.69 26.08
C LYS A 7 17.01 -32.86 25.63
N PHE A 8 18.22 -32.54 25.18
CA PHE A 8 19.19 -33.58 24.78
C PHE A 8 19.82 -34.26 25.99
N TYR A 9 20.06 -33.51 27.08
CA TYR A 9 20.52 -34.10 28.34
C TYR A 9 19.48 -35.06 28.93
N VAL A 10 18.22 -34.66 29.03
CA VAL A 10 17.12 -35.53 29.48
C VAL A 10 16.96 -36.75 28.60
N LYS A 11 17.36 -36.69 27.33
CA LYS A 11 17.41 -37.87 26.42
C LYS A 11 18.68 -38.69 26.55
N GLY A 12 19.64 -38.29 27.36
CA GLY A 12 20.95 -38.96 27.47
C GLY A 12 21.83 -38.74 26.21
N LYS A 13 21.65 -37.65 25.47
CA LYS A 13 22.33 -37.41 24.19
C LYS A 13 23.08 -36.07 24.14
N CYS A 14 23.19 -35.33 25.23
CA CYS A 14 23.98 -34.09 25.24
C CYS A 14 25.42 -34.36 25.56
N THR A 15 26.32 -34.02 24.65
CA THR A 15 27.77 -34.17 24.77
C THR A 15 28.51 -32.84 24.95
N GLN A 16 27.76 -31.72 25.06
CA GLN A 16 28.33 -30.42 25.17
C GLN A 16 28.74 -30.10 26.62
N GLU A 17 30.01 -29.88 26.89
CA GLU A 17 30.57 -29.44 28.19
C GLU A 17 30.00 -28.06 28.61
N ASN A 18 29.89 -27.12 27.67
CA ASN A 18 29.33 -25.76 27.87
C ASN A 18 27.95 -25.61 27.27
N CYS A 19 27.00 -26.47 27.69
CA CYS A 19 25.63 -26.42 27.20
C CYS A 19 24.92 -25.15 27.66
N LYS A 20 24.31 -24.39 26.72
CA LYS A 20 23.52 -23.18 27.02
C LYS A 20 22.26 -23.45 27.85
N PHE A 21 21.89 -24.73 28.01
CA PHE A 21 20.70 -25.16 28.73
C PHE A 21 21.12 -25.93 29.99
N VAL A 22 20.26 -25.88 31.02
CA VAL A 22 20.54 -26.54 32.28
C VAL A 22 20.47 -28.07 32.12
N HIS A 23 21.49 -28.77 32.57
CA HIS A 23 21.52 -30.22 32.77
C HIS A 23 20.95 -30.51 34.16
N LYS A 24 19.78 -31.11 34.24
CA LYS A 24 19.10 -31.44 35.49
C LYS A 24 18.82 -32.91 35.52
N ASP A 25 19.31 -33.57 36.57
CA ASP A 25 19.08 -34.98 36.84
C ASP A 25 17.70 -35.23 37.43
N ASN A 26 17.32 -36.48 37.52
CA ASN A 26 16.11 -36.97 38.14
C ASN A 26 14.79 -36.47 37.50
N ILE A 27 14.80 -36.00 36.27
CA ILE A 27 13.60 -35.59 35.54
C ILE A 27 12.96 -36.79 34.86
N CYS A 28 11.65 -36.95 35.01
CA CYS A 28 10.91 -37.96 34.28
C CYS A 28 10.92 -37.65 32.76
N ARG A 29 11.69 -38.44 32.02
CA ARG A 29 11.85 -38.28 30.57
C ARG A 29 10.52 -38.27 29.81
N ASN A 30 9.62 -39.22 30.15
CA ASN A 30 8.32 -39.32 29.46
C ASN A 30 7.43 -38.10 29.75
N TYR A 31 7.37 -37.67 31.01
CA TYR A 31 6.59 -36.52 31.40
C TYR A 31 7.18 -35.21 30.78
N PHE A 32 8.50 -35.05 30.85
CA PHE A 32 9.16 -33.91 30.29
C PHE A 32 8.95 -33.77 28.77
N LEU A 33 9.06 -34.88 28.04
CA LEU A 33 8.98 -34.85 26.56
C LEU A 33 7.55 -34.93 26.03
N GLN A 34 6.65 -35.58 26.71
CA GLN A 34 5.31 -35.90 26.20
C GLN A 34 4.17 -35.40 27.08
N ALA A 35 4.46 -34.86 28.27
CA ALA A 35 3.51 -34.50 29.30
C ALA A 35 2.63 -35.70 29.76
N LYS A 36 3.13 -36.93 29.59
CA LYS A 36 2.46 -38.18 30.00
C LYS A 36 3.47 -39.09 30.66
N CYS A 37 3.09 -39.67 31.79
CA CYS A 37 3.87 -40.71 32.45
C CYS A 37 2.92 -41.85 32.91
N LYS A 38 3.25 -43.10 32.57
CA LYS A 38 2.42 -44.27 32.93
C LYS A 38 2.33 -44.53 34.44
N HIS A 39 3.27 -43.96 35.21
CA HIS A 39 3.33 -44.09 36.67
C HIS A 39 2.60 -42.97 37.41
N GLY A 40 2.13 -41.93 36.72
CA GLY A 40 1.42 -40.81 37.33
C GLY A 40 2.15 -40.24 38.54
N ASP A 41 1.42 -40.04 39.63
CA ASP A 41 1.95 -39.51 40.90
C ASP A 41 2.87 -40.47 41.64
N LYS A 42 2.89 -41.78 41.26
CA LYS A 42 3.81 -42.79 41.82
C LYS A 42 5.16 -42.84 41.09
N CYS A 43 5.41 -41.90 40.20
CA CYS A 43 6.69 -41.83 39.48
C CYS A 43 7.84 -41.40 40.41
N LYS A 44 8.93 -42.16 40.39
CA LYS A 44 10.13 -41.82 41.19
C LYS A 44 10.90 -40.58 40.63
N PHE A 45 10.56 -40.13 39.43
CA PHE A 45 11.23 -39.01 38.75
C PHE A 45 10.39 -37.75 38.83
N ASP A 46 11.04 -36.59 38.80
CA ASP A 46 10.44 -35.26 38.91
C ASP A 46 9.55 -34.92 37.70
N HIS A 47 8.30 -34.54 37.98
CA HIS A 47 7.28 -34.09 37.01
C HIS A 47 7.12 -32.57 36.97
N SER A 48 7.88 -31.80 37.73
CA SER A 48 7.77 -30.34 37.80
C SER A 48 8.11 -29.67 36.47
N TYR A 49 8.79 -30.35 35.59
CA TYR A 49 9.26 -29.81 34.33
C TYR A 49 8.62 -30.53 33.13
N LYS A 50 8.17 -29.73 32.18
CA LYS A 50 7.70 -30.24 30.89
C LYS A 50 8.18 -29.32 29.77
N ILE A 51 8.56 -29.86 28.62
CA ILE A 51 8.78 -29.07 27.43
C ILE A 51 7.44 -28.38 27.12
N ARG A 52 7.42 -27.03 27.07
CA ARG A 52 6.33 -26.33 26.38
C ARG A 52 6.39 -26.82 24.93
N LYS A 53 5.51 -27.73 24.56
CA LYS A 53 5.28 -27.97 23.15
C LYS A 53 4.84 -26.58 22.61
N HIS A 54 5.64 -25.97 21.76
CA HIS A 54 5.03 -25.04 20.82
C HIS A 54 3.86 -25.80 20.24
N PRO A 55 2.67 -25.20 20.19
CA PRO A 55 1.59 -25.82 19.43
C PRO A 55 2.26 -26.22 18.11
N LYS A 56 2.25 -27.52 17.78
CA LYS A 56 2.56 -27.90 16.42
C LYS A 56 1.67 -26.97 15.60
N ASN A 57 2.27 -26.19 14.73
CA ASN A 57 1.50 -25.66 13.62
C ASN A 57 0.81 -26.88 13.07
N THR A 58 -0.42 -27.05 13.49
CA THR A 58 -1.22 -28.17 13.03
C THR A 58 -1.33 -27.89 11.55
N THR A 59 -0.85 -28.83 10.78
CA THR A 59 -0.86 -28.82 9.32
C THR A 59 -2.27 -28.73 8.74
N ASP A 60 -3.27 -28.51 9.58
CA ASP A 60 -4.68 -28.32 9.25
C ASP A 60 -5.04 -26.85 8.96
N PHE A 61 -4.09 -25.91 9.07
CA PHE A 61 -4.29 -24.57 8.56
C PHE A 61 -4.32 -24.65 7.04
N LYS A 62 -5.50 -24.82 6.51
CA LYS A 62 -5.77 -24.59 5.10
C LYS A 62 -6.13 -23.11 4.98
N PRO A 63 -5.30 -22.29 4.37
CA PRO A 63 -5.69 -20.91 4.09
C PRO A 63 -6.91 -20.98 3.17
N ASN A 64 -8.08 -20.67 3.72
CA ASN A 64 -9.34 -20.55 2.97
C ASN A 64 -9.53 -19.14 2.39
N HIS A 65 -8.51 -18.31 2.51
CA HIS A 65 -8.52 -16.96 1.98
C HIS A 65 -8.08 -16.96 0.52
N LYS A 66 -8.76 -16.16 -0.31
CA LYS A 66 -8.27 -15.81 -1.63
C LYS A 66 -6.86 -15.22 -1.49
N ARG A 67 -5.92 -15.71 -2.28
CA ARG A 67 -4.58 -15.12 -2.30
C ARG A 67 -4.66 -13.73 -2.91
N CYS A 68 -4.02 -12.77 -2.25
CA CYS A 68 -3.84 -11.45 -2.82
C CYS A 68 -3.03 -11.58 -4.11
N SER A 69 -3.51 -10.96 -5.17
CA SER A 69 -2.81 -10.89 -6.45
C SER A 69 -2.63 -9.43 -6.82
N MET A 70 -1.39 -8.97 -6.82
CA MET A 70 -0.98 -7.63 -7.24
C MET A 70 0.46 -7.70 -7.71
N ASN A 71 0.71 -7.29 -8.96
CA ASN A 71 2.06 -7.18 -9.49
C ASN A 71 2.50 -5.73 -9.33
N ILE A 72 3.57 -5.50 -8.58
CA ILE A 72 4.11 -4.15 -8.39
C ILE A 72 5.38 -4.02 -9.21
N GLU A 73 5.40 -3.03 -10.07
CA GLU A 73 6.55 -2.70 -10.90
C GLU A 73 6.98 -1.25 -10.70
N ILE A 74 8.29 -1.03 -10.70
CA ILE A 74 8.87 0.31 -10.69
C ILE A 74 9.45 0.58 -12.07
N ALA A 75 8.99 1.64 -12.71
CA ALA A 75 9.43 2.09 -14.03
C ALA A 75 10.17 3.42 -13.94
N ASP A 76 10.99 3.69 -14.93
CA ASP A 76 11.77 4.92 -15.04
C ASP A 76 10.99 5.99 -15.82
N GLY A 77 10.75 7.14 -15.20
CA GLY A 77 10.09 8.29 -15.82
C GLY A 77 10.89 8.96 -16.94
N ASN A 78 12.20 8.67 -17.03
CA ASN A 78 13.04 9.18 -18.14
C ASN A 78 12.76 8.47 -19.47
N GLN A 79 12.10 7.32 -19.46
CA GLN A 79 11.69 6.65 -20.69
C GLN A 79 10.64 7.47 -21.43
N GLU A 80 10.71 7.45 -22.76
CA GLU A 80 9.71 8.11 -23.60
C GLU A 80 8.32 7.51 -23.38
N LYS A 81 8.24 6.19 -23.29
CA LYS A 81 7.01 5.43 -23.03
C LYS A 81 7.27 4.19 -22.18
N TYR A 82 6.22 3.72 -21.53
CA TYR A 82 6.22 2.41 -20.88
C TYR A 82 6.34 1.32 -21.93
N ASN A 83 7.32 0.44 -21.81
CA ASN A 83 7.74 -0.49 -22.84
C ASN A 83 7.45 -1.96 -22.55
N LYS A 84 6.68 -2.23 -21.50
CA LYS A 84 6.25 -3.57 -21.12
C LYS A 84 4.76 -3.75 -21.31
N ASP A 85 4.33 -5.00 -21.33
CA ASP A 85 2.91 -5.34 -21.31
C ASP A 85 2.28 -4.91 -19.98
N ILE A 86 1.05 -4.43 -20.03
CA ILE A 86 0.25 -4.09 -18.86
C ILE A 86 -0.77 -5.20 -18.64
N TYR A 87 -0.83 -5.72 -17.42
CA TYR A 87 -1.78 -6.78 -17.05
C TYR A 87 -2.84 -6.25 -16.08
N LYS A 88 -3.95 -6.97 -15.97
CA LYS A 88 -5.11 -6.57 -15.16
C LYS A 88 -4.85 -6.45 -13.67
N ASN A 89 -3.78 -7.05 -13.14
CA ASN A 89 -3.39 -7.03 -11.74
C ASN A 89 -2.19 -6.11 -11.45
N ASP A 90 -1.81 -5.27 -12.41
CA ASP A 90 -0.61 -4.46 -12.28
C ASP A 90 -0.84 -3.18 -11.49
N VAL A 91 0.15 -2.86 -10.67
CA VAL A 91 0.42 -1.55 -10.07
C VAL A 91 1.78 -1.11 -10.59
N ILE A 92 1.85 0.01 -11.31
CA ILE A 92 3.10 0.52 -11.87
C ILE A 92 3.42 1.84 -11.17
N ILE A 93 4.63 1.95 -10.64
CA ILE A 93 5.15 3.17 -10.02
C ILE A 93 6.18 3.75 -10.98
N VAL A 94 5.96 4.97 -11.44
CA VAL A 94 6.92 5.68 -12.31
C VAL A 94 7.55 6.81 -11.53
N LYS A 95 8.87 6.76 -11.43
CA LYS A 95 9.63 7.77 -10.69
C LYS A 95 9.85 9.02 -11.53
N ASN A 96 9.53 10.19 -10.97
CA ASN A 96 9.74 11.50 -11.57
C ASN A 96 9.34 11.58 -13.07
N MET A 97 8.10 11.17 -13.39
CA MET A 97 7.62 11.04 -14.78
C MET A 97 7.72 12.34 -15.57
N MET A 98 7.62 13.50 -14.91
CA MET A 98 7.72 14.81 -15.55
C MET A 98 9.17 15.30 -15.68
N GLN A 99 10.15 14.52 -15.20
CA GLN A 99 11.58 14.86 -15.25
C GLN A 99 11.87 16.26 -14.67
N GLN A 100 11.23 16.56 -13.53
CA GLN A 100 11.49 17.84 -12.87
C GLN A 100 12.92 17.89 -12.30
N GLU A 101 13.60 18.99 -12.53
CA GLU A 101 14.99 19.17 -12.10
C GLU A 101 15.08 19.64 -10.65
N GLU A 102 14.06 20.38 -10.19
CA GLU A 102 13.99 20.91 -8.83
C GLU A 102 12.78 20.37 -8.08
N ASN A 103 12.94 20.12 -6.78
CA ASN A 103 11.83 19.73 -5.92
C ASN A 103 10.72 20.77 -5.93
N TYR A 104 9.50 20.28 -6.01
CA TYR A 104 8.28 21.09 -5.99
C TYR A 104 8.10 22.04 -7.19
N MET A 105 8.84 21.87 -8.28
CA MET A 105 8.71 22.71 -9.47
C MET A 105 7.26 22.69 -10.00
N TYR A 106 6.72 21.52 -10.29
CA TYR A 106 5.34 21.39 -10.78
C TYR A 106 4.29 21.68 -9.70
N TYR A 107 4.59 21.40 -8.44
CA TYR A 107 3.71 21.78 -7.33
C TYR A 107 3.49 23.29 -7.30
N ASN A 108 4.56 24.06 -7.29
CA ASN A 108 4.51 25.53 -7.27
C ASN A 108 3.89 26.10 -8.54
N GLN A 109 4.23 25.52 -9.71
CA GLN A 109 3.71 25.97 -10.99
C GLN A 109 2.18 25.78 -11.08
N LEU A 110 1.68 24.61 -10.68
CA LEU A 110 0.25 24.31 -10.68
C LEU A 110 -0.52 25.25 -9.73
N LEU A 111 -0.02 25.48 -8.51
CA LEU A 111 -0.65 26.41 -7.57
C LEU A 111 -0.71 27.84 -8.15
N LYS A 112 0.38 28.30 -8.75
CA LYS A 112 0.42 29.61 -9.39
C LYS A 112 -0.57 29.74 -10.55
N GLU A 113 -0.68 28.73 -11.39
CA GLU A 113 -1.62 28.72 -12.52
C GLU A 113 -3.07 28.64 -12.03
N ILE A 114 -3.36 27.84 -11.00
CA ILE A 114 -4.68 27.77 -10.37
C ILE A 114 -5.08 29.12 -9.77
N GLU A 115 -4.18 29.80 -9.07
CA GLU A 115 -4.43 31.14 -8.53
C GLU A 115 -4.67 32.14 -9.66
N ALA A 116 -3.88 32.08 -10.74
CA ALA A 116 -3.98 32.96 -11.90
C ALA A 116 -5.19 32.69 -12.82
N CYS A 117 -5.90 31.58 -12.66
CA CYS A 117 -7.04 31.20 -13.51
C CYS A 117 -8.25 32.17 -13.36
N GLY A 118 -8.25 33.01 -12.32
CA GLY A 118 -9.26 34.03 -12.08
C GLY A 118 -10.59 33.49 -11.54
N ILE A 119 -10.66 32.25 -11.13
CA ILE A 119 -11.81 31.65 -10.46
C ILE A 119 -11.53 31.65 -8.95
N PRO A 120 -12.40 32.23 -8.09
CA PRO A 120 -12.22 32.21 -6.65
C PRO A 120 -12.04 30.79 -6.10
N GLU A 121 -11.15 30.60 -5.12
CA GLU A 121 -10.82 29.29 -4.59
C GLU A 121 -12.07 28.56 -4.05
N ASP A 122 -12.97 29.25 -3.38
CA ASP A 122 -14.20 28.71 -2.80
C ASP A 122 -15.25 28.32 -3.87
N GLU A 123 -15.16 28.89 -5.07
CA GLU A 123 -15.94 28.44 -6.22
C GLU A 123 -15.28 27.24 -6.93
N LEU A 124 -13.97 27.29 -7.11
CA LEU A 124 -13.23 26.27 -7.83
C LEU A 124 -13.07 24.99 -7.02
N MET A 125 -12.72 25.10 -5.74
CA MET A 125 -12.34 23.98 -4.90
C MET A 125 -13.48 23.56 -3.97
N LYS A 126 -13.87 22.31 -4.05
CA LYS A 126 -14.93 21.70 -3.23
C LYS A 126 -14.37 20.64 -2.31
N LEU A 127 -14.89 20.55 -1.09
CA LEU A 127 -14.53 19.48 -0.16
C LEU A 127 -15.03 18.11 -0.71
N TRP A 128 -14.12 17.13 -0.68
CA TRP A 128 -14.47 15.76 -1.02
C TRP A 128 -15.12 15.07 0.17
N HIS A 129 -16.38 14.60 -0.02
CA HIS A 129 -17.14 13.87 1.00
C HIS A 129 -16.97 14.41 2.42
N GLY A 130 -17.21 15.73 2.58
CA GLY A 130 -17.03 16.41 3.83
C GLY A 130 -15.68 17.11 3.93
N ASP A 131 -14.73 16.66 4.67
CA ASP A 131 -13.59 17.45 5.14
C ASP A 131 -12.23 16.75 4.97
N THR A 132 -12.11 15.89 3.97
CA THR A 132 -10.88 15.13 3.77
C THR A 132 -9.84 15.87 2.92
N HIS A 133 -10.21 16.39 1.78
CA HIS A 133 -9.36 17.16 0.85
C HIS A 133 -10.22 17.90 -0.17
N LEU A 134 -9.61 18.83 -0.90
CA LEU A 134 -10.28 19.60 -1.93
C LEU A 134 -10.18 18.95 -3.30
N ILE A 135 -11.21 19.13 -4.12
CA ILE A 135 -11.22 18.79 -5.54
C ILE A 135 -11.60 20.00 -6.37
N ALA A 136 -10.98 20.18 -7.52
CA ALA A 136 -11.40 21.21 -8.46
C ALA A 136 -12.71 20.80 -9.14
N ASP A 137 -13.63 21.74 -9.28
CA ASP A 137 -14.93 21.53 -9.95
C ASP A 137 -14.73 21.44 -11.46
N ASP A 138 -14.90 20.26 -12.02
CA ASP A 138 -14.73 19.99 -13.46
C ASP A 138 -15.81 20.64 -14.34
N LYS A 139 -16.83 21.25 -13.76
CA LYS A 139 -17.84 22.02 -14.50
C LYS A 139 -17.37 23.40 -14.90
N LEU A 140 -16.27 23.87 -14.29
CA LEU A 140 -15.67 25.18 -14.57
C LEU A 140 -14.55 25.03 -15.61
N ASP A 141 -14.27 26.11 -16.33
CA ASP A 141 -13.30 26.18 -17.45
C ASP A 141 -11.84 26.36 -17.01
N TRP A 142 -11.49 25.97 -15.77
CA TRP A 142 -10.16 26.17 -15.21
C TRP A 142 -9.06 25.40 -15.94
N LYS A 143 -9.37 24.22 -16.52
CA LYS A 143 -8.37 23.37 -17.19
C LYS A 143 -7.72 24.05 -18.38
N GLU A 144 -8.48 24.85 -19.12
CA GLU A 144 -7.96 25.62 -20.26
C GLU A 144 -6.99 26.75 -19.83
N LYS A 145 -7.07 27.15 -18.56
CA LYS A 145 -6.25 28.23 -17.97
C LYS A 145 -5.04 27.72 -17.19
N VAL A 146 -4.89 26.40 -17.08
CA VAL A 146 -3.82 25.70 -16.34
C VAL A 146 -3.01 24.81 -17.29
N PRO A 147 -2.13 25.38 -18.14
CA PRO A 147 -1.42 24.64 -19.20
C PRO A 147 -0.54 23.52 -18.67
N THR A 148 -0.04 23.65 -17.44
CA THR A 148 0.72 22.57 -16.79
C THR A 148 -0.13 21.33 -16.55
N PHE A 149 -1.42 21.48 -16.25
CA PHE A 149 -2.36 20.36 -16.12
C PHE A 149 -2.47 19.60 -17.45
N GLU A 150 -2.70 20.30 -18.56
CA GLU A 150 -2.79 19.69 -19.90
C GLU A 150 -1.48 18.97 -20.28
N LYS A 151 -0.33 19.61 -20.03
CA LYS A 151 1.00 19.01 -20.26
C LYS A 151 1.16 17.68 -19.51
N ILE A 152 0.69 17.60 -18.26
CA ILE A 152 0.77 16.39 -17.45
C ILE A 152 -0.15 15.30 -18.00
N ILE A 153 -1.39 15.64 -18.37
CA ILE A 153 -2.33 14.67 -18.96
C ILE A 153 -1.77 14.11 -20.26
N LYS A 154 -1.25 14.97 -21.14
CA LYS A 154 -0.63 14.56 -22.39
C LYS A 154 0.56 13.61 -22.14
N ARG A 155 1.40 13.90 -21.16
CA ARG A 155 2.52 13.02 -20.78
C ARG A 155 2.04 11.65 -20.30
N ILE A 156 0.94 11.58 -19.53
CA ILE A 156 0.32 10.33 -19.11
C ILE A 156 -0.16 9.52 -20.32
N GLU A 157 -0.86 10.18 -21.26
CA GLU A 157 -1.35 9.52 -22.49
C GLU A 157 -0.20 8.96 -23.32
N GLU A 158 0.84 9.74 -23.55
CA GLU A 158 2.01 9.36 -24.33
C GLU A 158 2.80 8.22 -23.67
N TYR A 159 3.00 8.32 -22.34
CA TYR A 159 3.81 7.37 -21.60
C TYR A 159 3.17 5.98 -21.55
N PHE A 160 1.87 5.88 -21.27
CA PHE A 160 1.15 4.61 -21.13
C PHE A 160 0.41 4.16 -22.41
N GLY A 161 0.40 4.97 -23.46
CA GLY A 161 -0.48 4.73 -24.61
C GLY A 161 -1.97 4.75 -24.21
N MET A 162 -2.31 5.59 -23.23
CA MET A 162 -3.62 5.64 -22.59
C MET A 162 -4.56 6.59 -23.34
N VAL A 163 -5.80 6.17 -23.55
CA VAL A 163 -6.88 7.06 -23.98
C VAL A 163 -7.59 7.58 -22.73
N VAL A 164 -7.25 8.78 -22.30
CA VAL A 164 -7.84 9.41 -21.11
C VAL A 164 -9.31 9.76 -21.37
N LYS A 165 -10.19 9.43 -20.43
CA LYS A 165 -11.65 9.66 -20.51
C LYS A 165 -12.15 10.65 -19.48
N SER A 166 -11.52 10.69 -18.32
CA SER A 166 -11.83 11.67 -17.29
C SER A 166 -10.59 11.96 -16.43
N THR A 167 -10.59 13.10 -15.80
CA THR A 167 -9.48 13.56 -14.97
C THR A 167 -10.01 14.17 -13.69
N ARG A 168 -9.13 14.31 -12.70
CA ARG A 168 -9.43 15.02 -11.44
C ARG A 168 -8.18 15.70 -10.92
N PHE A 169 -8.36 16.90 -10.39
CA PHE A 169 -7.34 17.60 -9.63
C PHE A 169 -7.72 17.60 -8.15
N ASN A 170 -6.85 17.05 -7.31
CA ASN A 170 -7.02 17.03 -5.87
C ASN A 170 -5.98 17.92 -5.19
N HIS A 171 -6.41 18.67 -4.18
CA HIS A 171 -5.54 19.46 -3.33
C HIS A 171 -5.67 19.06 -1.87
N TYR A 172 -4.63 18.48 -1.33
CA TYR A 172 -4.43 18.22 0.10
C TYR A 172 -3.65 19.40 0.65
N LYS A 173 -4.32 20.37 1.30
CA LYS A 173 -3.69 21.64 1.70
C LYS A 173 -2.52 21.46 2.65
N ASP A 174 -2.60 20.47 3.51
CA ASP A 174 -1.56 20.06 4.46
C ASP A 174 -1.61 18.55 4.68
N THR A 175 -0.83 18.04 5.62
CA THR A 175 -0.78 16.61 5.94
C THR A 175 -1.94 16.11 6.79
N ASN A 176 -2.83 16.97 7.31
CA ASN A 176 -4.07 16.54 7.96
C ASN A 176 -5.10 16.06 6.93
N ALA A 177 -5.05 16.59 5.71
CA ALA A 177 -5.93 16.13 4.63
C ALA A 177 -5.58 14.68 4.22
N TRP A 178 -6.56 13.85 4.01
CA TRP A 178 -6.42 12.42 3.69
C TRP A 178 -7.57 11.94 2.80
N LYS A 179 -7.49 10.73 2.30
CA LYS A 179 -8.55 10.09 1.51
C LYS A 179 -8.81 8.68 2.03
N PRO A 180 -10.02 8.38 2.51
CA PRO A 180 -10.34 7.04 3.03
C PRO A 180 -10.23 5.98 1.94
N PHE A 181 -10.09 4.73 2.34
CA PHE A 181 -10.09 3.59 1.44
C PHE A 181 -11.40 3.50 0.66
N HIS A 182 -11.29 3.48 -0.65
CA HIS A 182 -12.41 3.41 -1.58
C HIS A 182 -12.01 2.66 -2.85
N HIS A 183 -12.98 2.32 -3.66
CA HIS A 183 -12.79 1.88 -5.04
C HIS A 183 -13.13 3.03 -5.98
N ASP A 184 -12.50 3.08 -7.14
CA ASP A 184 -12.96 3.94 -8.23
C ASP A 184 -14.26 3.40 -8.85
N ALA A 185 -15.03 4.29 -9.45
CA ALA A 185 -16.39 4.00 -9.95
C ALA A 185 -16.45 2.82 -10.93
N ALA A 186 -15.38 2.60 -11.71
CA ALA A 186 -15.32 1.47 -12.64
C ALA A 186 -15.40 0.09 -11.97
N ALA A 187 -15.11 -0.03 -10.66
CA ALA A 187 -15.28 -1.28 -9.92
C ALA A 187 -16.76 -1.69 -9.76
N PHE A 188 -17.68 -0.74 -9.80
CA PHE A 188 -19.11 -0.98 -9.53
C PHE A 188 -20.04 -0.65 -10.70
N LYS A 189 -19.55 0.13 -11.67
CA LYS A 189 -20.35 0.66 -12.77
C LYS A 189 -19.87 0.10 -14.10
N PRO A 190 -20.54 -0.93 -14.64
CA PRO A 190 -20.15 -1.55 -15.91
C PRO A 190 -20.10 -0.58 -17.08
N GLU A 191 -20.93 0.46 -17.08
CA GLU A 191 -20.94 1.50 -18.08
C GLU A 191 -19.66 2.35 -18.06
N ILE A 192 -19.05 2.53 -16.88
CA ILE A 192 -17.76 3.22 -16.72
C ILE A 192 -16.61 2.27 -17.03
N ALA A 193 -16.67 1.02 -16.56
CA ALA A 193 -15.65 0.01 -16.77
C ALA A 193 -15.32 -0.23 -18.25
N LYS A 194 -16.27 0.01 -19.15
CA LYS A 194 -16.05 -0.08 -20.61
C LYS A 194 -15.00 0.91 -21.16
N TYR A 195 -14.78 2.01 -20.44
CA TYR A 195 -13.89 3.09 -20.87
C TYR A 195 -12.72 3.32 -19.92
N GLN A 196 -12.72 2.62 -18.78
CA GLN A 196 -11.74 2.82 -17.71
C GLN A 196 -11.28 1.46 -17.19
N ASN A 197 -10.15 0.98 -17.69
CA ASN A 197 -9.49 -0.20 -17.17
C ASN A 197 -8.20 0.13 -16.41
N MET A 198 -7.83 1.42 -16.36
CA MET A 198 -6.63 1.88 -15.68
C MET A 198 -6.87 3.24 -15.02
N THR A 199 -6.35 3.37 -13.80
CA THR A 199 -6.23 4.64 -13.07
C THR A 199 -4.77 5.02 -12.98
N VAL A 200 -4.45 6.26 -13.32
CA VAL A 200 -3.12 6.86 -13.22
C VAL A 200 -3.21 8.08 -12.32
N ALA A 201 -2.35 8.19 -11.32
CA ALA A 201 -2.28 9.37 -10.47
C ALA A 201 -0.84 9.83 -10.31
N ILE A 202 -0.58 11.10 -10.63
CA ILE A 202 0.70 11.76 -10.38
C ILE A 202 0.59 12.63 -9.14
N SER A 203 1.65 12.65 -8.33
CA SER A 203 1.74 13.38 -7.08
C SER A 203 2.76 14.50 -7.18
N PHE A 204 2.43 15.66 -6.63
CA PHE A 204 3.37 16.77 -6.45
C PHE A 204 3.26 17.32 -5.03
N GLY A 205 4.36 17.76 -4.44
CA GLY A 205 4.41 18.28 -3.09
C GLY A 205 4.95 17.27 -2.07
N VAL A 206 4.45 17.32 -0.82
CA VAL A 206 4.96 16.43 0.23
C VAL A 206 4.69 14.96 -0.07
N THR A 207 5.62 14.11 0.35
CA THR A 207 5.47 12.66 0.23
C THR A 207 4.30 12.18 1.06
N ARG A 208 3.38 11.44 0.44
CA ARG A 208 2.24 10.82 1.11
C ARG A 208 2.12 9.36 0.66
N ASP A 209 1.74 8.54 1.59
CA ASP A 209 1.52 7.12 1.28
C ASP A 209 0.19 6.91 0.57
N THR A 210 0.25 6.29 -0.61
CA THR A 210 -0.91 5.64 -1.21
C THR A 210 -0.96 4.21 -0.70
N ALA A 211 -2.05 3.85 -0.06
CA ALA A 211 -2.24 2.52 0.48
C ALA A 211 -3.32 1.76 -0.27
N PHE A 212 -3.14 0.45 -0.32
CA PHE A 212 -4.10 -0.52 -0.86
C PHE A 212 -4.54 -1.46 0.25
N GLU A 213 -5.84 -1.65 0.43
CA GLU A 213 -6.43 -2.60 1.38
C GLU A 213 -7.15 -3.70 0.62
N PHE A 214 -6.72 -4.96 0.80
CA PHE A 214 -7.38 -6.10 0.17
C PHE A 214 -8.74 -6.38 0.79
N ASN A 215 -9.76 -6.58 -0.05
CA ASN A 215 -11.15 -6.66 0.41
C ASN A 215 -11.41 -7.80 1.39
N ASP A 216 -10.83 -8.99 1.14
CA ASP A 216 -11.19 -10.21 1.90
C ASP A 216 -10.60 -10.22 3.31
N ASN A 217 -9.30 -9.93 3.46
CA ASN A 217 -8.59 -10.14 4.73
C ASN A 217 -7.97 -8.87 5.32
N LYS A 218 -8.24 -7.71 4.71
CA LYS A 218 -7.77 -6.39 5.17
C LYS A 218 -6.25 -6.24 5.23
N VAL A 219 -5.52 -7.07 4.49
CA VAL A 219 -4.08 -6.83 4.29
C VAL A 219 -3.90 -5.47 3.63
N THR A 220 -3.04 -4.65 4.21
CA THR A 220 -2.74 -3.31 3.72
C THR A 220 -1.31 -3.26 3.19
N LEU A 221 -1.15 -2.68 2.02
CA LEU A 221 0.13 -2.33 1.41
C LEU A 221 0.21 -0.81 1.29
N SER A 222 1.29 -0.22 1.74
CA SER A 222 1.55 1.22 1.66
C SER A 222 2.73 1.51 0.76
N ILE A 223 2.59 2.48 -0.13
CA ILE A 223 3.59 2.87 -1.12
C ILE A 223 3.79 4.39 -1.04
N PRO A 224 4.98 4.87 -0.64
CA PRO A 224 5.26 6.30 -0.60
C PRO A 224 5.27 6.89 -2.02
N GLN A 225 4.53 7.97 -2.20
CA GLN A 225 4.49 8.76 -3.42
C GLN A 225 5.24 10.06 -3.19
N HIS A 226 6.41 10.16 -3.79
CA HIS A 226 7.25 11.35 -3.72
C HIS A 226 6.79 12.40 -4.74
N ASP A 227 7.35 13.58 -4.63
CA ASP A 227 7.14 14.68 -5.56
C ASP A 227 7.54 14.29 -7.00
N GLY A 228 6.59 14.35 -7.92
CA GLY A 228 6.75 13.92 -9.31
C GLY A 228 6.52 12.43 -9.59
N ASP A 229 6.27 11.61 -8.57
CA ASP A 229 6.00 10.18 -8.76
C ASP A 229 4.57 9.92 -9.25
N VAL A 230 4.45 8.88 -10.06
CA VAL A 230 3.18 8.34 -10.52
C VAL A 230 2.94 6.98 -9.87
N TYR A 231 1.72 6.71 -9.49
CA TYR A 231 1.23 5.34 -9.32
C TYR A 231 0.07 5.08 -10.26
N THR A 232 0.00 3.87 -10.74
CA THR A 232 -1.15 3.40 -11.52
C THR A 232 -1.65 2.09 -10.98
N PHE A 233 -2.90 1.77 -11.28
CA PHE A 233 -3.43 0.43 -11.06
C PHE A 233 -4.46 0.05 -12.10
N SER A 234 -4.46 -1.23 -12.44
CA SER A 234 -5.32 -1.83 -13.44
C SER A 234 -6.67 -2.29 -12.86
N GLU A 235 -7.57 -2.77 -13.72
CA GLU A 235 -8.97 -3.04 -13.37
C GLU A 235 -9.15 -4.03 -12.22
N ASN A 236 -8.42 -5.15 -12.20
CA ASN A 236 -8.57 -6.14 -11.12
C ASN A 236 -8.08 -5.61 -9.78
N VAL A 237 -7.05 -4.76 -9.78
CA VAL A 237 -6.60 -4.10 -8.56
C VAL A 237 -7.70 -3.19 -8.03
N ASN A 238 -8.35 -2.40 -8.90
CA ASN A 238 -9.49 -1.58 -8.48
C ASN A 238 -10.68 -2.40 -7.95
N ILE A 239 -10.88 -3.62 -8.44
CA ILE A 239 -11.98 -4.51 -8.00
C ILE A 239 -11.63 -5.21 -6.68
N GLU A 240 -10.42 -5.72 -6.53
CA GLU A 240 -10.03 -6.55 -5.38
C GLU A 240 -9.48 -5.74 -4.20
N TRP A 241 -8.99 -4.53 -4.45
CA TRP A 241 -8.37 -3.67 -3.48
C TRP A 241 -9.06 -2.30 -3.43
N LYS A 242 -9.26 -1.81 -2.23
CA LYS A 242 -9.51 -0.39 -2.01
C LYS A 242 -8.19 0.35 -1.99
N HIS A 243 -8.22 1.61 -2.36
CA HIS A 243 -7.05 2.49 -2.26
C HIS A 243 -7.39 3.79 -1.54
N GLY A 244 -6.39 4.43 -0.96
CA GLY A 244 -6.56 5.68 -0.22
C GLY A 244 -5.23 6.38 0.04
N ILE A 245 -5.32 7.60 0.58
CA ILE A 245 -4.16 8.37 1.07
C ILE A 245 -4.22 8.35 2.59
N LEU A 246 -3.23 7.73 3.23
CA LEU A 246 -3.22 7.53 4.67
C LEU A 246 -3.11 8.85 5.43
N GLN A 247 -3.72 8.89 6.60
CA GLN A 247 -3.50 9.96 7.56
C GLN A 247 -2.04 9.97 8.02
N VAL A 248 -1.50 11.15 8.24
CA VAL A 248 -0.19 11.33 8.84
C VAL A 248 -0.37 11.51 10.35
N SER A 249 0.51 10.92 11.14
CA SER A 249 0.45 11.10 12.58
C SER A 249 0.80 12.56 12.94
N PRO A 250 0.19 13.13 13.99
CA PRO A 250 0.34 14.54 14.33
C PRO A 250 1.78 15.02 14.53
N GLU A 251 2.67 14.14 14.98
CA GLU A 251 4.10 14.44 15.15
C GLU A 251 4.85 14.62 13.82
N ASN A 252 4.27 14.15 12.70
CA ASN A 252 4.83 14.28 11.36
C ASN A 252 4.07 15.30 10.51
N TYR A 253 3.37 16.23 11.17
CA TYR A 253 2.63 17.28 10.48
C TYR A 253 3.54 18.19 9.66
N GLU A 254 3.13 18.48 8.43
CA GLU A 254 3.74 19.46 7.54
C GLU A 254 2.66 20.39 6.98
N GLU A 255 2.95 21.70 6.99
CA GLU A 255 2.05 22.72 6.41
C GLU A 255 2.00 22.64 4.89
N LYS A 256 3.11 22.23 4.27
CA LYS A 256 3.14 22.05 2.81
C LYS A 256 2.23 20.89 2.42
N GLY A 257 1.37 21.15 1.46
CA GLY A 257 0.40 20.21 0.99
C GLY A 257 0.91 19.31 -0.15
N ARG A 258 -0.05 18.60 -0.73
CA ARG A 258 0.14 17.73 -1.89
C ARG A 258 -0.93 18.00 -2.94
N LEU A 259 -0.52 18.05 -4.18
CA LEU A 259 -1.42 18.00 -5.33
C LEU A 259 -1.43 16.59 -5.92
N SER A 260 -2.58 16.16 -6.43
CA SER A 260 -2.67 14.91 -7.17
C SER A 260 -3.55 15.11 -8.39
N ILE A 261 -3.00 14.79 -9.55
CA ILE A 261 -3.76 14.75 -10.81
C ILE A 261 -4.03 13.29 -11.13
N ILE A 262 -5.31 12.95 -11.26
CA ILE A 262 -5.77 11.60 -11.60
C ILE A 262 -6.30 11.62 -13.02
N ALA A 263 -5.92 10.60 -13.79
CA ALA A 263 -6.47 10.29 -15.09
C ALA A 263 -7.07 8.88 -15.08
N TRP A 264 -8.30 8.76 -15.54
CA TRP A 264 -8.98 7.50 -15.78
C TRP A 264 -9.17 7.28 -17.28
N GLY A 265 -8.87 6.11 -17.73
CA GLY A 265 -8.99 5.83 -19.16
C GLY A 265 -8.76 4.37 -19.52
N PHE A 266 -8.48 4.16 -20.76
CA PHE A 266 -8.31 2.83 -21.36
C PHE A 266 -6.90 2.68 -21.90
N VAL A 267 -6.27 1.53 -21.58
CA VAL A 267 -5.01 1.05 -22.16
C VAL A 267 -5.23 -0.36 -22.70
N GLU A 268 -4.41 -0.76 -23.66
CA GLU A 268 -4.36 -2.16 -24.07
C GLU A 268 -3.75 -3.01 -22.96
N GLN A 269 -4.46 -4.03 -22.52
CA GLN A 269 -4.03 -4.97 -21.46
C GLN A 269 -3.99 -6.38 -21.99
N LYS A 270 -3.03 -7.17 -21.51
CA LYS A 270 -2.92 -8.62 -21.76
C LYS A 270 -3.57 -9.47 -20.67
#